data_b4aed29789be6cd1d0d6c0cf7ae4973c
#
_entry.id   b4aed29789be6cd1d0d6c0cf7ae4973c
#
_cell.length_a   1.000
_cell.length_b   1.000
_cell.length_c   1.000
_cell.angle_alpha   90.00
_cell.angle_beta   90.00
_cell.angle_gamma   90.00
#
_symmetry.space_group_name_H-M   'P 1'
#
loop_
_entity.id
_entity.type
_entity.pdbx_description
1 polymer ?
#
loop_
_entity_poly.entity_id
_entity_poly.type
_entity_poly.pdbx_seq_one_letter_code
_entity_poly.pdbx_strand_id
1 'polypeptide(L)'
;MRKFVINLSAVLLAVACGASGVLSVSAAPNDLIDTARSASVTIHKYDMTAATEDGIDIYQYTANGKQDAQAEATLKDYVIEGVEFTYAKVGDIHTESVNGNIKVLYDIPPALEAAMNLTDTRGDHKHTSDELNQAMADTLTDNTAGKNILENYIVSASGSTRMPLTKADGTTSATGLSVGLYLFLETKVPANVHTTVDPFFVSLPMTDQDGNNWFYDVNVYPKNQTNIPDLDKMVRQHDDATLYDKPEYGDIATGSQGDVMDYIFVSHLPKITSESTYLTQYTFVDKMDKGLTYNKDAAIYFYNNEADARMNHTANAIKTWEHGSSAFEETYTGSNSDYNQMTVSPTQEGLKEIDPTLSQCWLVVSYSVTINSDATSVLGDAGNTNDVTLTWKRTSMDYMDTLEDRCRVYTFGLHIKKEFTNTKTKGDPTKVQFVLKNETDGHYVVAKKAEDGLYYVTDASKGAKEEDGTIFSPDGTGKLLINGLEANTYLLTEIHTSAGYSLLKEPITIDIKCTVDEFVPSRTTLYDAKDIAGNAHKHMIETAGERASATVDGKNTAMSVDGVKDVNSTNARVDMTVVNTSTFELPQTGGYGTILFTLAGCSVALAGVVILVKKSKKEA
;
A
#
# COMPACT_ATOMS: atom_id res chain seq x y z
N MET A 1 -13.35 25.10 -34.59
CA MET A 1 -12.10 24.38 -34.82
C MET A 1 -10.95 25.35 -34.51
N ARG A 2 -10.57 25.40 -33.26
CA ARG A 2 -9.34 26.09 -32.80
C ARG A 2 -8.32 24.96 -32.60
N LYS A 3 -7.30 24.92 -33.41
CA LYS A 3 -6.13 24.08 -33.19
C LYS A 3 -5.45 24.63 -31.94
N PHE A 4 -5.52 23.90 -30.85
CA PHE A 4 -4.60 24.08 -29.73
C PHE A 4 -3.22 23.66 -30.23
N VAL A 5 -2.36 24.60 -30.43
CA VAL A 5 -0.93 24.40 -30.49
C VAL A 5 -0.55 24.07 -29.06
N ILE A 6 -0.24 22.82 -28.80
CA ILE A 6 0.39 22.38 -27.55
C ILE A 6 1.77 23.01 -27.59
N ASN A 7 1.94 24.10 -26.85
CA ASN A 7 3.28 24.61 -26.57
C ASN A 7 3.92 23.58 -25.62
N LEU A 8 4.78 22.79 -26.21
CA LEU A 8 5.74 21.96 -25.48
C LEU A 8 6.75 22.88 -24.79
N SER A 9 6.33 23.50 -23.71
CA SER A 9 7.23 24.28 -22.85
C SER A 9 7.78 23.40 -21.76
N ALA A 10 8.25 22.29 -22.23
CA ALA A 10 8.80 21.35 -21.34
C ALA A 10 10.21 21.66 -21.05
N VAL A 11 10.56 21.70 -19.90
CA VAL A 11 11.87 21.40 -19.39
C VAL A 11 13.03 21.89 -20.16
N LEU A 12 12.81 22.52 -21.12
CA LEU A 12 13.87 23.06 -21.82
C LEU A 12 14.38 24.28 -21.29
N LEU A 13 14.99 24.02 -20.24
CA LEU A 13 15.87 24.93 -19.77
C LEU A 13 17.16 24.97 -20.44
N ALA A 14 17.34 24.43 -21.53
CA ALA A 14 18.60 24.54 -22.18
C ALA A 14 18.53 24.87 -23.64
N VAL A 15 17.41 25.01 -24.17
CA VAL A 15 17.37 25.42 -25.55
C VAL A 15 16.58 26.69 -25.74
N ALA A 16 17.15 27.74 -25.27
CA ALA A 16 16.97 28.96 -26.01
C ALA A 16 17.88 28.92 -27.26
N CYS A 17 17.72 27.89 -28.03
CA CYS A 17 18.11 28.00 -29.43
C CYS A 17 17.07 28.94 -30.02
N GLY A 18 17.50 30.12 -30.27
CA GLY A 18 16.69 31.24 -30.63
C GLY A 18 15.55 30.89 -31.53
N ALA A 19 14.43 31.51 -31.24
CA ALA A 19 13.41 31.67 -32.23
C ALA A 19 14.11 31.80 -33.58
N SER A 20 13.64 31.08 -34.58
CA SER A 20 13.96 31.35 -35.97
C SER A 20 13.52 32.75 -36.33
N GLY A 21 14.12 33.70 -35.63
CA GLY A 21 14.08 35.09 -35.97
C GLY A 21 14.92 35.28 -37.17
N VAL A 22 14.27 35.54 -38.25
CA VAL A 22 14.92 36.07 -39.43
C VAL A 22 15.65 37.34 -39.00
N LEU A 23 16.96 37.20 -38.72
CA LEU A 23 17.80 38.34 -38.42
C LEU A 23 17.99 39.11 -39.71
N SER A 24 17.34 40.26 -39.83
CA SER A 24 17.64 41.22 -40.87
C SER A 24 19.00 41.81 -40.56
N VAL A 25 20.01 41.39 -41.29
CA VAL A 25 21.39 41.83 -41.14
C VAL A 25 21.53 43.19 -41.74
N SER A 26 21.54 44.21 -40.89
CA SER A 26 22.32 45.43 -41.16
C SER A 26 23.71 45.14 -40.55
N ALA A 27 24.62 44.63 -41.39
CA ALA A 27 25.87 44.07 -40.90
C ALA A 27 26.76 45.12 -40.26
N ALA A 28 26.87 45.07 -38.95
CA ALA A 28 28.03 45.56 -38.22
C ALA A 28 29.06 44.39 -38.11
N PRO A 29 30.37 44.65 -38.04
CA PRO A 29 31.41 43.60 -38.07
C PRO A 29 31.40 42.58 -36.92
N ASN A 30 30.49 42.68 -35.97
CA ASN A 30 30.39 41.81 -34.80
C ASN A 30 29.32 40.70 -34.90
N ASP A 31 28.66 40.55 -36.05
CA ASP A 31 27.51 39.67 -36.23
C ASP A 31 27.85 38.24 -36.62
N LEU A 32 29.14 37.93 -36.81
CA LEU A 32 29.60 36.59 -37.15
C LEU A 32 30.09 35.82 -35.91
N ILE A 33 29.75 34.52 -35.84
CA ILE A 33 30.28 33.63 -34.81
C ILE A 33 31.80 33.58 -34.89
N ASP A 34 32.48 33.96 -33.82
CA ASP A 34 33.93 33.80 -33.71
C ASP A 34 34.28 32.35 -33.35
N THR A 35 34.58 31.54 -34.35
CA THR A 35 34.92 30.11 -34.17
C THR A 35 36.27 29.87 -33.48
N ALA A 36 37.10 30.88 -33.32
CA ALA A 36 38.36 30.81 -32.60
C ALA A 36 38.23 31.08 -31.11
N ARG A 37 37.11 31.62 -30.68
CA ARG A 37 36.84 31.92 -29.28
C ARG A 37 36.47 30.66 -28.49
N SER A 38 37.09 30.49 -27.31
CA SER A 38 36.70 29.45 -26.37
C SER A 38 35.38 29.80 -25.68
N ALA A 39 34.57 28.78 -25.44
CA ALA A 39 33.30 28.88 -24.73
C ALA A 39 33.32 28.14 -23.40
N SER A 40 32.33 28.42 -22.59
CA SER A 40 32.11 27.69 -21.30
C SER A 40 30.65 27.41 -21.05
N VAL A 41 30.37 26.35 -20.28
CA VAL A 41 29.06 26.05 -19.75
C VAL A 41 29.18 25.93 -18.22
N THR A 42 28.36 26.69 -17.50
CA THR A 42 28.21 26.56 -16.05
C THR A 42 26.83 26.02 -15.75
N ILE A 43 26.77 24.94 -14.99
CA ILE A 43 25.54 24.32 -14.53
C ILE A 43 25.30 24.72 -13.08
N HIS A 44 24.09 25.22 -12.79
CA HIS A 44 23.62 25.55 -11.47
C HIS A 44 22.50 24.57 -11.10
N LYS A 45 22.76 23.68 -10.14
CA LYS A 45 21.88 22.56 -9.82
C LYS A 45 21.08 22.82 -8.57
N TYR A 46 19.74 22.72 -8.69
CA TYR A 46 18.81 23.01 -7.59
C TYR A 46 17.81 21.89 -7.34
N ASP A 47 17.42 21.76 -6.07
CA ASP A 47 16.30 20.97 -5.60
C ASP A 47 15.02 21.82 -5.68
N MET A 48 14.27 21.61 -6.73
CA MET A 48 13.06 22.40 -6.95
C MET A 48 11.88 21.91 -6.13
N THR A 49 11.90 20.68 -5.65
CA THR A 49 10.88 20.19 -4.74
C THR A 49 10.94 20.93 -3.42
N ALA A 50 12.10 20.93 -2.76
CA ALA A 50 12.30 21.64 -1.51
C ALA A 50 12.01 23.15 -1.65
N ALA A 51 12.47 23.79 -2.73
CA ALA A 51 12.20 25.19 -2.99
C ALA A 51 10.69 25.48 -3.09
N THR A 52 9.94 24.59 -3.71
CA THR A 52 8.50 24.80 -3.87
C THR A 52 7.72 24.49 -2.59
N GLU A 53 8.13 23.51 -1.81
CA GLU A 53 7.56 23.23 -0.50
C GLU A 53 7.68 24.44 0.43
N ASP A 54 8.77 25.19 0.31
CA ASP A 54 8.99 26.45 1.02
C ASP A 54 8.28 27.65 0.36
N GLY A 55 7.43 27.43 -0.64
CA GLY A 55 6.58 28.45 -1.27
C GLY A 55 7.29 29.32 -2.30
N ILE A 56 8.46 28.93 -2.80
CA ILE A 56 9.16 29.66 -3.85
C ILE A 56 8.51 29.36 -5.19
N ASP A 57 8.05 30.42 -5.88
CA ASP A 57 7.57 30.30 -7.26
C ASP A 57 8.76 30.13 -8.22
N ILE A 58 9.01 28.87 -8.60
CA ILE A 58 10.10 28.49 -9.49
C ILE A 58 9.87 28.83 -10.96
N TYR A 59 8.64 29.14 -11.36
CA TYR A 59 8.27 29.42 -12.73
C TYR A 59 8.63 30.83 -13.17
N GLN A 60 8.91 31.72 -12.23
CA GLN A 60 9.37 33.07 -12.53
C GLN A 60 10.83 33.11 -13.07
N TYR A 61 11.58 32.02 -12.94
CA TYR A 61 12.97 31.96 -13.39
C TYR A 61 13.06 31.25 -14.75
N THR A 62 13.31 32.00 -15.79
CA THR A 62 13.51 31.50 -17.15
C THR A 62 15.00 31.45 -17.48
N ALA A 63 15.49 30.29 -17.87
CA ALA A 63 16.86 30.18 -18.34
C ALA A 63 16.97 30.72 -19.77
N ASN A 64 17.80 31.72 -19.92
CA ASN A 64 18.12 32.37 -21.19
C ASN A 64 19.60 32.25 -21.55
N GLY A 65 20.32 31.33 -20.87
CA GLY A 65 21.75 31.12 -21.04
C GLY A 65 22.63 32.14 -20.32
N LYS A 66 22.09 33.20 -19.73
CA LYS A 66 22.83 34.19 -18.94
C LYS A 66 22.78 33.82 -17.47
N GLN A 67 23.76 34.31 -16.72
CA GLN A 67 23.74 34.20 -15.27
C GLN A 67 22.56 34.98 -14.69
N ASP A 68 21.76 34.34 -13.84
CA ASP A 68 20.64 34.93 -13.12
C ASP A 68 20.96 35.08 -11.63
N ALA A 69 21.55 36.20 -11.28
CA ALA A 69 21.95 36.49 -9.90
C ALA A 69 20.77 36.56 -8.93
N GLN A 70 19.55 36.84 -9.42
CA GLN A 70 18.36 36.84 -8.57
C GLN A 70 17.92 35.40 -8.27
N ALA A 71 17.89 34.54 -9.29
CA ALA A 71 17.61 33.12 -9.09
C ALA A 71 18.63 32.48 -8.15
N GLU A 72 19.92 32.72 -8.37
CA GLU A 72 20.99 32.20 -7.52
C GLU A 72 20.87 32.65 -6.05
N ALA A 73 20.55 33.91 -5.81
CA ALA A 73 20.34 34.44 -4.46
C ALA A 73 19.12 33.84 -3.76
N THR A 74 18.03 33.61 -4.50
CA THR A 74 16.80 33.04 -3.95
C THR A 74 16.90 31.55 -3.70
N LEU A 75 17.60 30.83 -4.60
CA LEU A 75 17.70 29.37 -4.56
C LEU A 75 18.95 28.84 -3.87
N LYS A 76 19.74 29.71 -3.23
CA LYS A 76 21.04 29.34 -2.60
C LYS A 76 20.95 28.21 -1.57
N ASP A 77 19.81 28.10 -0.87
CA ASP A 77 19.59 27.12 0.18
C ASP A 77 19.05 25.77 -0.37
N TYR A 78 18.77 25.72 -1.68
CA TYR A 78 18.23 24.57 -2.40
C TYR A 78 19.19 23.98 -3.43
N VAL A 79 20.47 24.20 -3.27
CA VAL A 79 21.51 23.68 -4.17
C VAL A 79 21.72 22.18 -3.94
N ILE A 80 22.08 21.46 -5.01
CA ILE A 80 22.42 20.04 -4.93
C ILE A 80 23.91 19.85 -5.23
N GLU A 81 24.64 19.39 -4.21
CA GLU A 81 26.04 18.99 -4.30
C GLU A 81 26.18 17.53 -4.77
N GLY A 82 27.26 17.20 -5.47
CA GLY A 82 27.60 15.81 -5.79
C GLY A 82 26.98 15.25 -7.07
N VAL A 83 26.36 16.09 -7.89
CA VAL A 83 25.82 15.69 -9.22
C VAL A 83 26.92 15.71 -10.28
N GLU A 84 26.99 14.66 -11.12
CA GLU A 84 27.90 14.58 -12.26
C GLU A 84 27.14 14.74 -13.58
N PHE A 85 27.67 15.57 -14.46
CA PHE A 85 27.22 15.65 -15.84
C PHE A 85 28.31 15.13 -16.78
N THR A 86 27.88 14.43 -17.82
CA THR A 86 28.75 14.05 -18.93
C THR A 86 28.29 14.78 -20.20
N TYR A 87 29.21 15.33 -20.96
CA TYR A 87 28.89 16.00 -22.20
C TYR A 87 29.76 15.51 -23.36
N ALA A 88 29.25 15.68 -24.57
CA ALA A 88 30.01 15.51 -25.80
C ALA A 88 29.65 16.60 -26.81
N LYS A 89 30.64 17.05 -27.60
CA LYS A 89 30.35 17.85 -28.79
C LYS A 89 29.72 16.95 -29.84
N VAL A 90 28.50 17.29 -30.27
CA VAL A 90 27.69 16.46 -31.16
C VAL A 90 27.39 17.13 -32.49
N GLY A 91 27.86 18.36 -32.70
CA GLY A 91 27.67 19.01 -33.98
C GLY A 91 28.52 20.26 -34.14
N ASP A 92 28.80 20.60 -35.39
CA ASP A 92 29.39 21.88 -35.78
C ASP A 92 28.31 22.87 -36.20
N ILE A 93 28.56 24.15 -35.92
CA ILE A 93 27.64 25.24 -36.29
C ILE A 93 27.92 25.70 -37.71
N HIS A 94 26.87 25.74 -38.52
CA HIS A 94 26.87 26.34 -39.85
C HIS A 94 25.92 27.52 -39.90
N THR A 95 26.31 28.55 -40.65
CA THR A 95 25.44 29.68 -40.92
C THR A 95 25.21 29.77 -42.43
N GLU A 96 23.96 29.86 -42.82
CA GLU A 96 23.53 30.05 -44.21
C GLU A 96 22.80 31.40 -44.34
N SER A 97 23.09 32.13 -45.42
CA SER A 97 22.34 33.35 -45.75
C SER A 97 21.22 33.00 -46.72
N VAL A 98 19.97 33.14 -46.24
CA VAL A 98 18.76 32.88 -47.03
C VAL A 98 17.95 34.16 -47.11
N ASN A 99 17.85 34.76 -48.32
CA ASN A 99 17.12 36.02 -48.53
C ASN A 99 17.58 37.19 -47.64
N GLY A 100 18.90 37.25 -47.37
CA GLY A 100 19.48 38.28 -46.51
C GLY A 100 19.37 38.00 -44.99
N ASN A 101 18.84 36.88 -44.61
CA ASN A 101 18.73 36.42 -43.21
C ASN A 101 19.75 35.32 -42.95
N ILE A 102 20.36 35.33 -41.78
CA ILE A 102 21.25 34.26 -41.33
C ILE A 102 20.41 33.16 -40.68
N LYS A 103 20.54 31.95 -41.20
CA LYS A 103 20.00 30.71 -40.62
C LYS A 103 21.14 29.95 -39.97
N VAL A 104 20.96 29.57 -38.71
CA VAL A 104 21.88 28.69 -37.96
C VAL A 104 21.46 27.25 -38.16
N LEU A 105 22.38 26.41 -38.53
CA LEU A 105 22.22 24.97 -38.70
C LEU A 105 23.33 24.27 -37.94
N TYR A 106 23.01 23.05 -37.53
CA TYR A 106 23.94 22.16 -36.82
C TYR A 106 24.22 20.93 -37.68
N ASP A 107 25.47 20.72 -38.02
CA ASP A 107 25.93 19.54 -38.74
C ASP A 107 26.21 18.43 -37.72
N ILE A 108 25.30 17.44 -37.64
CA ILE A 108 25.34 16.37 -36.63
C ILE A 108 25.72 15.03 -37.28
N PRO A 109 26.34 14.10 -36.52
CA PRO A 109 26.71 12.79 -37.03
C PRO A 109 25.48 11.94 -37.37
N PRO A 110 25.53 11.14 -38.48
CA PRO A 110 24.45 10.20 -38.82
C PRO A 110 24.07 9.22 -37.68
N ALA A 111 25.03 8.92 -36.80
CA ALA A 111 24.76 8.07 -35.63
C ALA A 111 23.84 8.74 -34.62
N LEU A 112 23.89 10.07 -34.45
CA LEU A 112 22.98 10.79 -33.59
C LEU A 112 21.60 10.95 -34.23
N GLU A 113 21.56 11.21 -35.55
CA GLU A 113 20.31 11.21 -36.31
C GLU A 113 19.57 9.87 -36.14
N ALA A 114 20.30 8.76 -36.30
CA ALA A 114 19.76 7.43 -36.12
C ALA A 114 19.28 7.17 -34.66
N ALA A 115 20.04 7.65 -33.66
CA ALA A 115 19.69 7.51 -32.25
C ALA A 115 18.40 8.27 -31.89
N MET A 116 18.17 9.42 -32.51
CA MET A 116 16.98 10.24 -32.31
C MET A 116 15.87 10.00 -33.34
N ASN A 117 16.04 9.01 -34.22
CA ASN A 117 15.12 8.76 -35.34
C ASN A 117 14.84 10.04 -36.17
N LEU A 118 15.85 10.90 -36.28
CA LEU A 118 15.75 12.16 -36.99
C LEU A 118 16.03 11.93 -38.49
N THR A 119 15.11 12.40 -39.32
CA THR A 119 15.22 12.25 -40.77
C THR A 119 15.97 13.43 -41.37
N ASP A 120 17.10 13.16 -42.01
CA ASP A 120 17.81 14.17 -42.84
C ASP A 120 17.07 14.37 -44.17
N THR A 121 16.17 15.37 -44.18
CA THR A 121 15.40 15.72 -45.40
C THR A 121 16.21 16.46 -46.45
N ARG A 122 17.40 16.98 -46.10
CA ARG A 122 18.25 17.78 -46.98
C ARG A 122 19.37 16.95 -47.60
N GLY A 123 19.73 15.84 -46.98
CA GLY A 123 20.84 14.97 -47.39
C GLY A 123 22.21 15.57 -47.10
N ASP A 124 22.31 16.49 -46.15
CA ASP A 124 23.56 17.20 -45.80
C ASP A 124 23.88 17.16 -44.29
N HIS A 125 23.10 16.38 -43.51
CA HIS A 125 23.22 16.20 -42.08
C HIS A 125 23.10 17.48 -41.23
N LYS A 126 22.52 18.54 -41.82
CA LYS A 126 22.37 19.83 -41.14
C LYS A 126 20.94 20.05 -40.71
N HIS A 127 20.76 20.34 -39.47
CA HIS A 127 19.45 20.51 -38.83
C HIS A 127 19.33 21.84 -38.12
N THR A 128 18.11 22.35 -38.07
CA THR A 128 17.78 23.51 -37.23
C THR A 128 17.63 23.10 -35.76
N SER A 129 17.70 24.06 -34.87
CA SER A 129 17.40 23.85 -33.45
C SER A 129 16.02 23.26 -33.23
N ASP A 130 15.01 23.70 -34.00
CA ASP A 130 13.63 23.20 -33.85
C ASP A 130 13.51 21.73 -34.24
N GLU A 131 14.17 21.31 -35.34
CA GLU A 131 14.23 19.91 -35.77
C GLU A 131 14.90 19.03 -34.71
N LEU A 132 16.02 19.49 -34.15
CA LEU A 132 16.76 18.77 -33.09
C LEU A 132 15.96 18.68 -31.79
N ASN A 133 15.30 19.76 -31.40
CA ASN A 133 14.48 19.77 -30.20
C ASN A 133 13.26 18.88 -30.31
N GLN A 134 12.62 18.88 -31.49
CA GLN A 134 11.49 17.99 -31.73
C GLN A 134 11.94 16.52 -31.71
N ALA A 135 13.07 16.20 -32.36
CA ALA A 135 13.60 14.84 -32.34
C ALA A 135 14.02 14.38 -30.95
N MET A 136 14.56 15.28 -30.12
CA MET A 136 14.85 15.00 -28.71
C MET A 136 13.56 14.70 -27.93
N ALA A 137 12.54 15.54 -28.06
CA ALA A 137 11.26 15.35 -27.41
C ALA A 137 10.58 14.03 -27.85
N ASP A 138 10.60 13.73 -29.14
CA ASP A 138 10.03 12.50 -29.69
C ASP A 138 10.80 11.25 -29.17
N THR A 139 12.11 11.33 -29.08
CA THR A 139 12.97 10.27 -28.55
C THR A 139 12.69 10.01 -27.07
N LEU A 140 12.47 11.06 -26.29
CA LEU A 140 12.18 10.97 -24.86
C LEU A 140 10.72 10.64 -24.55
N THR A 141 9.84 10.62 -25.53
CA THR A 141 8.42 10.23 -25.33
C THR A 141 8.29 8.75 -24.97
N ASP A 142 9.11 7.87 -25.53
CA ASP A 142 9.24 6.46 -25.12
C ASP A 142 10.40 6.30 -24.13
N ASN A 143 10.27 6.94 -23.07
CA ASN A 143 11.15 7.42 -22.04
C ASN A 143 12.38 6.56 -21.69
N THR A 144 12.22 5.30 -21.34
CA THR A 144 13.37 4.45 -20.91
C THR A 144 14.26 4.07 -22.07
N ALA A 145 13.68 3.70 -23.19
CA ALA A 145 14.43 3.31 -24.39
C ALA A 145 15.16 4.51 -25.01
N GLY A 146 14.50 5.66 -25.09
CA GLY A 146 15.07 6.87 -25.67
C GLY A 146 16.24 7.43 -24.88
N LYS A 147 16.10 7.49 -23.55
CA LYS A 147 17.18 7.96 -22.67
C LYS A 147 18.38 7.02 -22.71
N ASN A 148 18.16 5.72 -22.62
CA ASN A 148 19.21 4.72 -22.76
C ASN A 148 19.93 4.79 -24.13
N ILE A 149 19.22 5.11 -25.20
CA ILE A 149 19.81 5.29 -26.51
C ILE A 149 20.78 6.47 -26.51
N LEU A 150 20.37 7.61 -25.94
CA LEU A 150 21.20 8.81 -25.84
C LEU A 150 22.38 8.63 -24.88
N GLU A 151 22.18 7.93 -23.79
CA GLU A 151 23.25 7.55 -22.86
C GLU A 151 24.28 6.65 -23.52
N ASN A 152 23.85 5.61 -24.21
CA ASN A 152 24.73 4.73 -24.97
C ASN A 152 25.49 5.49 -26.08
N TYR A 153 24.80 6.44 -26.73
CA TYR A 153 25.43 7.30 -27.73
C TYR A 153 26.55 8.14 -27.10
N ILE A 154 26.28 8.85 -25.99
CA ILE A 154 27.30 9.69 -25.33
C ILE A 154 28.43 8.85 -24.76
N VAL A 155 28.16 7.74 -24.10
CA VAL A 155 29.21 6.87 -23.53
C VAL A 155 30.10 6.29 -24.59
N SER A 156 29.56 6.01 -25.79
CA SER A 156 30.33 5.48 -26.94
C SER A 156 30.98 6.58 -27.80
N ALA A 157 30.55 7.84 -27.66
CA ALA A 157 31.09 8.94 -28.46
C ALA A 157 32.54 9.23 -28.09
N SER A 158 33.39 9.21 -29.10
CA SER A 158 34.78 9.65 -28.94
C SER A 158 34.80 11.14 -28.60
N GLY A 159 35.25 11.50 -27.40
CA GLY A 159 35.31 12.89 -26.95
C GLY A 159 34.28 13.25 -25.87
N SER A 160 33.52 12.26 -25.35
CA SER A 160 32.70 12.49 -24.15
C SER A 160 33.61 12.83 -22.95
N THR A 161 33.16 13.79 -22.16
CA THR A 161 33.92 14.30 -21.01
C THR A 161 33.00 14.41 -19.80
N ARG A 162 33.45 13.86 -18.69
CA ARG A 162 32.76 14.04 -17.38
C ARG A 162 33.14 15.37 -16.76
N MET A 163 32.15 16.11 -16.33
CA MET A 163 32.36 17.31 -15.54
C MET A 163 32.76 16.96 -14.10
N PRO A 164 33.44 17.87 -13.37
CA PRO A 164 33.55 17.75 -11.93
C PRO A 164 32.17 17.64 -11.28
N LEU A 165 32.08 16.98 -10.13
CA LEU A 165 30.85 16.99 -9.34
C LEU A 165 30.43 18.43 -9.01
N THR A 166 29.12 18.68 -8.93
CA THR A 166 28.62 19.96 -8.39
C THR A 166 29.15 20.17 -6.99
N LYS A 167 29.59 21.40 -6.72
CA LYS A 167 30.15 21.84 -5.44
C LYS A 167 29.04 22.13 -4.44
N ALA A 168 29.42 22.51 -3.21
CA ALA A 168 28.50 22.91 -2.16
C ALA A 168 27.62 24.13 -2.51
N ASP A 169 27.98 24.92 -3.54
CA ASP A 169 27.16 25.98 -4.11
C ASP A 169 26.25 25.51 -5.26
N GLY A 170 26.19 24.21 -5.51
CA GLY A 170 25.41 23.60 -6.59
C GLY A 170 26.02 23.79 -7.98
N THR A 171 27.21 24.34 -8.12
CA THR A 171 27.78 24.66 -9.43
C THR A 171 28.82 23.65 -9.93
N THR A 172 28.85 23.44 -11.25
CA THR A 172 29.95 22.80 -11.96
C THR A 172 30.14 23.47 -13.32
N SER A 173 31.33 23.44 -13.88
CA SER A 173 31.62 24.14 -15.12
C SER A 173 32.52 23.32 -16.04
N ALA A 174 32.24 23.40 -17.34
CA ALA A 174 33.13 22.97 -18.44
C ALA A 174 33.65 24.22 -19.16
N THR A 175 34.96 24.34 -19.29
CA THR A 175 35.63 25.51 -19.86
C THR A 175 36.55 25.13 -21.02
N GLY A 176 36.90 26.11 -21.85
CA GLY A 176 37.78 25.85 -22.98
C GLY A 176 37.12 25.08 -24.11
N LEU A 177 35.80 25.13 -24.19
CA LEU A 177 35.01 24.42 -25.19
C LEU A 177 35.13 25.11 -26.55
N SER A 178 35.22 24.34 -27.63
CA SER A 178 35.12 24.85 -28.97
C SER A 178 33.67 25.23 -29.31
N VAL A 179 33.49 26.10 -30.27
CA VAL A 179 32.17 26.43 -30.84
C VAL A 179 31.52 25.17 -31.40
N GLY A 180 30.23 24.96 -31.14
CA GLY A 180 29.49 23.80 -31.61
C GLY A 180 28.23 23.51 -30.81
N LEU A 181 27.55 22.42 -31.17
CA LEU A 181 26.44 21.86 -30.43
C LEU A 181 26.94 20.78 -29.45
N TYR A 182 26.50 20.85 -28.22
CA TYR A 182 26.87 19.90 -27.19
C TYR A 182 25.61 19.22 -26.64
N LEU A 183 25.70 17.91 -26.38
CA LEU A 183 24.71 17.13 -25.67
C LEU A 183 25.22 16.91 -24.25
N PHE A 184 24.38 17.19 -23.25
CA PHE A 184 24.63 16.99 -21.82
C PHE A 184 23.70 15.93 -21.25
N LEU A 185 24.27 15.07 -20.42
CA LEU A 185 23.54 14.10 -19.60
C LEU A 185 23.91 14.23 -18.13
N GLU A 186 22.96 14.03 -17.24
CA GLU A 186 23.20 13.84 -15.83
C GLU A 186 23.51 12.36 -15.57
N THR A 187 24.78 12.04 -15.29
CA THR A 187 25.29 10.66 -15.24
C THR A 187 25.47 10.12 -13.83
N LYS A 188 25.41 10.97 -12.80
CA LYS A 188 25.45 10.57 -11.40
C LYS A 188 24.72 11.57 -10.55
N VAL A 189 23.93 11.06 -9.62
CA VAL A 189 23.21 11.86 -8.62
C VAL A 189 23.52 11.38 -7.21
N PRO A 190 23.49 12.28 -6.20
CA PRO A 190 23.59 11.85 -4.81
C PRO A 190 22.31 11.13 -4.36
N ALA A 191 22.42 10.45 -3.23
CA ALA A 191 21.40 9.54 -2.72
C ALA A 191 20.01 10.15 -2.48
N ASN A 192 19.93 11.44 -2.23
CA ASN A 192 18.68 12.18 -2.02
C ASN A 192 18.03 12.69 -3.31
N VAL A 193 18.62 12.45 -4.46
CA VAL A 193 18.07 12.84 -5.76
C VAL A 193 17.52 11.60 -6.47
N HIS A 194 16.21 11.57 -6.69
CA HIS A 194 15.52 10.40 -7.22
C HIS A 194 15.25 10.44 -8.71
N THR A 195 15.41 11.60 -9.33
CA THR A 195 15.21 11.72 -10.79
C THR A 195 16.34 12.52 -11.41
N THR A 196 16.88 12.00 -12.50
CA THR A 196 17.85 12.72 -13.32
C THR A 196 17.13 13.67 -14.28
N VAL A 197 17.81 14.74 -14.67
CA VAL A 197 17.34 15.64 -15.73
C VAL A 197 17.41 14.93 -17.08
N ASP A 198 16.46 15.21 -17.95
CA ASP A 198 16.50 14.71 -19.32
C ASP A 198 17.72 15.23 -20.05
N PRO A 199 18.29 14.46 -20.99
CA PRO A 199 19.34 14.92 -21.86
C PRO A 199 18.97 16.22 -22.57
N PHE A 200 19.93 17.12 -22.72
CA PHE A 200 19.66 18.43 -23.31
C PHE A 200 20.82 18.93 -24.17
N PHE A 201 20.48 19.73 -25.20
CA PHE A 201 21.45 20.38 -26.02
C PHE A 201 21.84 21.75 -25.51
N VAL A 202 23.11 22.10 -25.70
CA VAL A 202 23.62 23.47 -25.50
C VAL A 202 24.37 23.88 -26.74
N SER A 203 23.95 24.98 -27.38
CA SER A 203 24.68 25.61 -28.47
C SER A 203 25.72 26.57 -27.92
N LEU A 204 26.92 26.50 -28.42
CA LEU A 204 28.01 27.41 -28.08
C LEU A 204 28.53 28.07 -29.37
N PRO A 205 28.38 29.38 -29.57
CA PRO A 205 27.70 30.32 -28.68
C PRO A 205 26.18 30.24 -28.76
N MET A 206 25.51 30.89 -27.81
CA MET A 206 24.08 31.21 -27.85
C MET A 206 23.84 32.66 -28.28
N THR A 207 22.66 32.93 -28.81
CA THR A 207 22.17 34.31 -29.00
C THR A 207 21.44 34.79 -27.75
N ASP A 208 21.49 36.08 -27.46
CA ASP A 208 20.58 36.64 -26.44
C ASP A 208 19.12 36.66 -26.92
N GLN A 209 18.19 36.91 -26.00
CA GLN A 209 16.75 36.94 -26.34
C GLN A 209 16.38 38.00 -27.36
N ASP A 210 17.17 39.08 -27.45
CA ASP A 210 16.98 40.14 -28.39
C ASP A 210 17.62 39.85 -29.76
N GLY A 211 18.40 38.75 -29.86
CA GLY A 211 19.07 38.28 -31.08
C GLY A 211 20.22 39.20 -31.55
N ASN A 212 20.69 40.07 -30.67
CA ASN A 212 21.64 41.13 -31.04
C ASN A 212 23.10 40.76 -30.77
N ASN A 213 23.36 39.78 -29.89
CA ASN A 213 24.72 39.39 -29.50
C ASN A 213 24.91 37.89 -29.34
N TRP A 214 26.11 37.41 -29.63
CA TRP A 214 26.55 36.08 -29.30
C TRP A 214 27.28 36.09 -27.96
N PHE A 215 26.87 35.16 -27.05
CA PHE A 215 27.60 34.94 -25.82
C PHE A 215 28.12 33.51 -25.73
N TYR A 216 29.35 33.39 -25.23
CA TYR A 216 30.14 32.16 -25.25
C TYR A 216 30.18 31.50 -23.85
N ASP A 217 29.77 32.24 -22.82
CA ASP A 217 29.68 31.74 -21.44
C ASP A 217 28.22 31.50 -21.12
N VAL A 218 27.80 30.24 -21.17
CA VAL A 218 26.40 29.82 -21.04
C VAL A 218 26.13 29.29 -19.66
N ASN A 219 25.07 29.77 -19.01
CA ASN A 219 24.59 29.27 -17.72
C ASN A 219 23.31 28.48 -17.93
N VAL A 220 23.25 27.28 -17.34
CA VAL A 220 22.08 26.39 -17.35
C VAL A 220 21.67 26.04 -15.93
N TYR A 221 20.36 25.96 -15.72
CA TYR A 221 19.73 25.79 -14.41
C TYR A 221 18.85 24.53 -14.40
N PRO A 222 19.44 23.32 -14.55
CA PRO A 222 18.67 22.09 -14.53
C PRO A 222 18.15 21.80 -13.13
N LYS A 223 16.91 21.30 -13.09
CA LYS A 223 16.13 21.16 -11.88
C LYS A 223 15.81 19.70 -11.64
N ASN A 224 16.15 19.15 -10.48
CA ASN A 224 15.73 17.81 -10.08
C ASN A 224 14.50 17.87 -9.18
N GLN A 225 13.72 16.82 -9.26
CA GLN A 225 12.65 16.58 -8.34
C GLN A 225 13.09 15.51 -7.34
N THR A 226 12.92 15.78 -6.07
CA THR A 226 13.24 14.86 -4.99
C THR A 226 11.98 14.20 -4.42
N ASN A 227 10.80 14.74 -4.75
CA ASN A 227 9.53 14.26 -4.26
C ASN A 227 9.13 12.95 -4.94
N ILE A 228 9.00 11.91 -4.13
CA ILE A 228 8.49 10.60 -4.50
C ILE A 228 7.15 10.40 -3.80
N PRO A 229 6.25 9.56 -4.32
CA PRO A 229 5.04 9.20 -3.60
C PRO A 229 5.39 8.47 -2.31
N ASP A 230 4.49 8.50 -1.36
CA ASP A 230 4.45 7.56 -0.26
C ASP A 230 3.34 6.52 -0.47
N LEU A 231 3.26 5.55 0.41
CA LEU A 231 2.23 4.53 0.40
C LEU A 231 1.93 4.12 1.83
N ASP A 232 0.65 4.19 2.18
CA ASP A 232 0.12 3.74 3.44
C ASP A 232 -1.13 2.90 3.20
N LYS A 233 -1.14 1.64 3.65
CA LYS A 233 -2.29 0.77 3.58
C LYS A 233 -2.92 0.63 4.95
N MET A 234 -4.23 0.82 5.01
CA MET A 234 -4.95 0.76 6.28
C MET A 234 -6.27 -0.01 6.13
N VAL A 235 -6.74 -0.55 7.24
CA VAL A 235 -7.96 -1.36 7.34
C VAL A 235 -8.80 -0.94 8.55
N ARG A 236 -10.12 -1.12 8.47
CA ARG A 236 -11.07 -1.04 9.59
C ARG A 236 -12.28 -1.94 9.35
N GLN A 237 -13.07 -2.20 10.40
CA GLN A 237 -14.40 -2.79 10.21
C GLN A 237 -15.37 -1.79 9.58
N HIS A 238 -16.25 -2.29 8.70
CA HIS A 238 -17.19 -1.45 7.93
C HIS A 238 -18.35 -0.93 8.81
N ASP A 239 -18.92 -1.76 9.64
CA ASP A 239 -20.24 -1.54 10.26
C ASP A 239 -20.25 -1.13 11.73
N ASP A 240 -19.12 -0.87 12.35
CA ASP A 240 -19.12 -0.34 13.73
C ASP A 240 -19.63 1.11 13.82
N ALA A 241 -20.23 1.58 12.76
CA ALA A 241 -20.79 2.93 12.64
C ALA A 241 -21.99 3.20 13.55
N THR A 242 -22.55 2.16 14.21
CA THR A 242 -23.75 2.33 15.06
C THR A 242 -23.46 2.40 16.55
N LEU A 243 -22.30 1.95 17.01
CA LEU A 243 -21.96 1.88 18.44
C LEU A 243 -20.83 2.80 18.87
N TYR A 244 -19.97 3.20 17.96
CA TYR A 244 -18.87 4.13 18.21
C TYR A 244 -18.70 5.08 17.03
N ASP A 245 -18.14 6.25 17.28
CA ASP A 245 -17.52 7.04 16.19
C ASP A 245 -16.69 6.05 15.37
N LYS A 246 -16.88 6.05 14.04
CA LYS A 246 -16.28 5.05 13.13
C LYS A 246 -14.85 4.74 13.54
N PRO A 247 -14.49 3.47 13.72
CA PRO A 247 -13.12 3.12 14.10
C PRO A 247 -12.16 3.76 13.11
N GLU A 248 -11.07 4.27 13.63
CA GLU A 248 -10.02 4.83 12.81
C GLU A 248 -9.41 3.70 11.94
N TYR A 249 -8.98 4.06 10.76
CA TYR A 249 -8.18 3.15 9.95
C TYR A 249 -6.84 2.89 10.63
N GLY A 250 -6.39 1.65 10.60
CA GLY A 250 -5.10 1.21 11.15
C GLY A 250 -4.48 0.09 10.35
N ASP A 251 -3.32 -0.37 10.77
CA ASP A 251 -2.59 -1.46 10.10
C ASP A 251 -3.19 -2.84 10.37
N ILE A 252 -4.03 -2.94 11.40
CA ILE A 252 -4.69 -4.18 11.80
C ILE A 252 -6.16 -3.95 12.11
N ALA A 253 -6.96 -5.00 11.92
CA ALA A 253 -8.32 -5.10 12.38
C ALA A 253 -8.61 -6.52 12.86
N THR A 254 -9.74 -6.72 13.51
CA THR A 254 -10.26 -8.04 13.86
C THR A 254 -11.66 -8.23 13.27
N GLY A 255 -12.06 -9.46 13.02
CA GLY A 255 -13.40 -9.72 12.51
C GLY A 255 -13.75 -11.19 12.50
N SER A 256 -15.04 -11.46 12.41
CA SER A 256 -15.63 -12.77 12.24
C SER A 256 -15.93 -13.06 10.76
N GLN A 257 -16.15 -14.31 10.42
CA GLN A 257 -16.63 -14.65 9.08
C GLN A 257 -17.92 -13.89 8.73
N GLY A 258 -17.95 -13.27 7.55
CA GLY A 258 -19.06 -12.49 7.03
C GLY A 258 -18.95 -11.00 7.32
N ASP A 259 -18.06 -10.58 8.19
CA ASP A 259 -17.81 -9.17 8.43
C ASP A 259 -17.14 -8.54 7.21
N VAL A 260 -17.49 -7.30 6.95
CA VAL A 260 -16.92 -6.49 5.89
C VAL A 260 -15.83 -5.60 6.48
N MET A 261 -14.70 -5.59 5.81
CA MET A 261 -13.55 -4.74 6.14
C MET A 261 -13.39 -3.67 5.07
N ASP A 262 -13.30 -2.42 5.47
CA ASP A 262 -12.90 -1.31 4.61
C ASP A 262 -11.38 -1.22 4.55
N TYR A 263 -10.84 -1.17 3.35
CA TYR A 263 -9.42 -0.95 3.10
C TYR A 263 -9.20 0.35 2.35
N ILE A 264 -8.12 1.02 2.66
CA ILE A 264 -7.63 2.16 1.88
C ILE A 264 -6.14 2.04 1.60
N PHE A 265 -5.73 2.50 0.41
CA PHE A 265 -4.36 2.88 0.11
C PHE A 265 -4.30 4.39 0.09
N VAL A 266 -3.46 4.98 0.90
CA VAL A 266 -3.24 6.42 0.93
C VAL A 266 -1.87 6.67 0.32
N SER A 267 -1.82 7.53 -0.68
CA SER A 267 -0.58 7.87 -1.37
C SER A 267 -0.53 9.36 -1.69
N HIS A 268 0.52 10.03 -1.21
CA HIS A 268 0.78 11.41 -1.58
C HIS A 268 1.39 11.47 -2.99
N LEU A 269 0.68 12.06 -3.92
CA LEU A 269 1.13 12.14 -5.31
C LEU A 269 2.38 13.01 -5.43
N PRO A 270 3.37 12.58 -6.24
CA PRO A 270 4.56 13.38 -6.46
C PRO A 270 4.19 14.68 -7.15
N LYS A 271 4.90 15.76 -6.80
CA LYS A 271 4.70 17.04 -7.45
C LYS A 271 5.19 16.98 -8.90
N ILE A 272 4.35 17.42 -9.82
CA ILE A 272 4.66 17.57 -11.23
C ILE A 272 4.86 19.03 -11.52
N THR A 273 6.12 19.40 -11.74
CA THR A 273 6.53 20.80 -11.86
C THR A 273 6.66 21.30 -13.29
N SER A 274 6.47 20.43 -14.28
CA SER A 274 6.50 20.82 -15.69
C SER A 274 5.58 19.96 -16.55
N GLU A 275 5.05 20.53 -17.61
CA GLU A 275 4.18 19.82 -18.56
C GLU A 275 4.85 18.63 -19.27
N SER A 276 6.17 18.51 -19.19
CA SER A 276 6.92 17.39 -19.76
C SER A 276 7.23 16.29 -18.77
N THR A 277 6.96 16.52 -17.50
CA THR A 277 7.26 15.55 -16.43
C THR A 277 5.95 15.04 -15.84
N TYR A 278 5.27 14.15 -16.53
CA TYR A 278 3.99 13.61 -16.12
C TYR A 278 4.11 12.13 -15.71
N LEU A 279 3.13 11.66 -14.96
CA LEU A 279 3.04 10.25 -14.58
C LEU A 279 2.72 9.40 -15.80
N THR A 280 3.51 8.37 -16.04
CA THR A 280 3.29 7.37 -17.09
C THR A 280 2.75 6.06 -16.53
N GLN A 281 2.89 5.84 -15.22
CA GLN A 281 2.37 4.70 -14.50
C GLN A 281 2.12 5.04 -13.03
N TYR A 282 1.03 4.53 -12.47
CA TYR A 282 0.70 4.60 -11.05
C TYR A 282 -0.25 3.45 -10.69
N THR A 283 0.32 2.26 -10.54
CA THR A 283 -0.44 1.01 -10.47
C THR A 283 -0.32 0.39 -9.09
N PHE A 284 -1.46 0.12 -8.47
CA PHE A 284 -1.56 -0.64 -7.23
C PHE A 284 -1.89 -2.10 -7.53
N VAL A 285 -1.08 -3.01 -7.02
CA VAL A 285 -1.33 -4.45 -7.05
C VAL A 285 -1.54 -4.92 -5.62
N ASP A 286 -2.73 -5.40 -5.32
CA ASP A 286 -3.16 -5.82 -3.99
C ASP A 286 -3.32 -7.33 -3.92
N LYS A 287 -2.62 -7.97 -3.00
CA LYS A 287 -2.61 -9.43 -2.79
C LYS A 287 -3.24 -9.75 -1.43
N MET A 288 -4.47 -10.20 -1.47
CA MET A 288 -5.25 -10.58 -0.31
C MET A 288 -5.11 -12.06 -0.02
N ASP A 289 -4.92 -12.45 1.24
CA ASP A 289 -5.02 -13.83 1.66
C ASP A 289 -6.36 -14.45 1.21
N LYS A 290 -6.38 -15.76 0.98
CA LYS A 290 -7.59 -16.47 0.52
C LYS A 290 -8.78 -16.35 1.47
N GLY A 291 -8.55 -16.04 2.73
CA GLY A 291 -9.59 -15.74 3.72
C GLY A 291 -10.34 -14.42 3.49
N LEU A 292 -9.89 -13.61 2.55
CA LEU A 292 -10.42 -12.29 2.24
C LEU A 292 -11.01 -12.28 0.83
N THR A 293 -12.29 -11.94 0.69
CA THR A 293 -12.98 -11.87 -0.61
C THR A 293 -13.22 -10.43 -1.00
N TYR A 294 -12.65 -9.99 -2.09
CA TYR A 294 -12.83 -8.66 -2.64
C TYR A 294 -14.27 -8.44 -3.15
N ASN A 295 -14.91 -7.31 -2.76
CA ASN A 295 -16.30 -7.01 -3.09
C ASN A 295 -16.49 -6.29 -4.44
N LYS A 296 -15.40 -5.94 -5.15
CA LYS A 296 -15.40 -5.30 -6.48
C LYS A 296 -16.05 -3.92 -6.47
N ASP A 297 -15.62 -3.08 -5.59
CA ASP A 297 -16.21 -1.78 -5.31
C ASP A 297 -15.17 -0.65 -5.23
N ALA A 298 -13.96 -0.85 -5.78
CA ALA A 298 -12.89 0.13 -5.71
C ALA A 298 -13.31 1.48 -6.30
N ALA A 299 -12.99 2.54 -5.56
CA ALA A 299 -13.12 3.94 -5.99
C ALA A 299 -11.86 4.71 -5.60
N ILE A 300 -11.58 5.80 -6.31
CA ILE A 300 -10.41 6.64 -6.07
C ILE A 300 -10.87 8.04 -5.67
N TYR A 301 -10.34 8.51 -4.56
CA TYR A 301 -10.62 9.84 -4.01
C TYR A 301 -9.34 10.68 -3.94
N PHE A 302 -9.46 11.98 -4.14
CA PHE A 302 -8.34 12.91 -4.05
C PHE A 302 -8.62 13.96 -2.98
N TYR A 303 -7.64 14.25 -2.13
CA TYR A 303 -7.76 15.17 -1.01
C TYR A 303 -6.62 16.20 -1.01
N ASN A 304 -6.92 17.39 -0.49
CA ASN A 304 -5.90 18.44 -0.34
C ASN A 304 -5.06 18.29 0.93
N ASN A 305 -5.45 17.42 1.84
CA ASN A 305 -4.74 17.23 3.12
C ASN A 305 -4.74 15.76 3.55
N GLU A 306 -3.74 15.40 4.33
CA GLU A 306 -3.51 14.05 4.82
C GLU A 306 -4.60 13.56 5.78
N ALA A 307 -5.10 14.42 6.65
CA ALA A 307 -6.07 14.02 7.67
C ALA A 307 -7.37 13.51 7.05
N ASP A 308 -7.93 14.21 6.04
CA ASP A 308 -9.11 13.75 5.32
C ASP A 308 -8.83 12.47 4.51
N ALA A 309 -7.63 12.35 3.93
CA ALA A 309 -7.22 11.16 3.19
C ALA A 309 -7.14 9.92 4.09
N ARG A 310 -6.47 10.03 5.23
CA ARG A 310 -6.32 8.92 6.20
C ARG A 310 -7.64 8.45 6.81
N MET A 311 -8.60 9.35 6.94
CA MET A 311 -9.95 9.01 7.43
C MET A 311 -10.91 8.66 6.28
N ASN A 312 -10.49 8.81 5.04
CA ASN A 312 -11.31 8.67 3.85
C ASN A 312 -12.64 9.44 3.97
N HIS A 313 -12.54 10.73 4.35
CA HIS A 313 -13.70 11.61 4.49
C HIS A 313 -14.26 11.98 3.12
N THR A 314 -15.00 11.10 2.48
CA THR A 314 -15.44 11.22 1.08
C THR A 314 -16.17 12.53 0.77
N ALA A 315 -16.84 13.15 1.76
CA ALA A 315 -17.49 14.45 1.60
C ALA A 315 -16.49 15.61 1.37
N ASN A 316 -15.22 15.45 1.76
CA ASN A 316 -14.15 16.43 1.61
C ASN A 316 -13.25 16.14 0.40
N ALA A 317 -13.54 15.09 -0.36
CA ALA A 317 -12.79 14.78 -1.58
C ALA A 317 -12.97 15.90 -2.62
N ILE A 318 -11.86 16.40 -3.14
CA ILE A 318 -11.87 17.43 -4.20
C ILE A 318 -12.17 16.85 -5.57
N LYS A 319 -11.93 15.56 -5.74
CA LYS A 319 -12.23 14.78 -6.94
C LYS A 319 -12.49 13.33 -6.55
N THR A 320 -13.39 12.69 -7.27
CA THR A 320 -13.70 11.26 -7.12
C THR A 320 -13.74 10.60 -8.49
N TRP A 321 -13.14 9.44 -8.58
CA TRP A 321 -13.35 8.48 -9.67
C TRP A 321 -14.12 7.29 -9.09
N GLU A 322 -15.41 7.27 -9.36
CA GLU A 322 -16.30 6.22 -8.90
C GLU A 322 -15.97 4.87 -9.55
N HIS A 323 -16.37 3.78 -8.92
CA HIS A 323 -16.27 2.44 -9.49
C HIS A 323 -16.83 2.39 -10.91
N GLY A 324 -16.06 1.81 -11.85
CA GLY A 324 -16.39 1.78 -13.26
C GLY A 324 -16.14 3.06 -14.04
N SER A 325 -15.49 4.06 -13.46
CA SER A 325 -15.02 5.26 -14.17
C SER A 325 -14.01 4.91 -15.26
N SER A 326 -13.99 5.68 -16.36
CA SER A 326 -12.98 5.55 -17.43
C SER A 326 -11.58 6.04 -17.01
N ALA A 327 -11.48 6.73 -15.86
CA ALA A 327 -10.22 7.27 -15.37
C ALA A 327 -9.25 6.22 -14.80
N PHE A 328 -9.75 5.06 -14.43
CA PHE A 328 -8.91 3.93 -13.98
C PHE A 328 -9.47 2.59 -14.44
N GLU A 329 -8.61 1.61 -14.51
CA GLU A 329 -8.95 0.20 -14.77
C GLU A 329 -8.80 -0.58 -13.46
N GLU A 330 -9.77 -1.44 -13.21
CA GLU A 330 -9.78 -2.41 -12.14
C GLU A 330 -9.77 -3.80 -12.73
N THR A 331 -8.85 -4.63 -12.32
CA THR A 331 -8.83 -6.05 -12.66
C THR A 331 -8.74 -6.89 -11.40
N TYR A 332 -9.46 -8.02 -11.42
CA TYR A 332 -9.45 -8.99 -10.33
C TYR A 332 -9.19 -10.37 -10.90
N THR A 333 -8.11 -10.99 -10.47
CA THR A 333 -7.85 -12.41 -10.70
C THR A 333 -8.28 -13.16 -9.45
N GLY A 334 -9.40 -13.88 -9.56
CA GLY A 334 -9.89 -14.74 -8.48
C GLY A 334 -8.85 -15.76 -8.05
N SER A 335 -9.12 -16.44 -6.95
CA SER A 335 -8.19 -17.26 -6.17
C SER A 335 -7.17 -18.04 -6.99
N ASN A 336 -5.94 -17.64 -6.91
CA ASN A 336 -4.80 -18.53 -6.91
C ASN A 336 -4.91 -19.48 -5.71
N SER A 337 -4.14 -20.57 -5.69
CA SER A 337 -4.14 -21.50 -4.53
C SER A 337 -3.84 -20.80 -3.19
N ASP A 338 -3.18 -19.65 -3.22
CA ASP A 338 -2.60 -19.02 -2.05
C ASP A 338 -3.12 -17.60 -1.76
N TYR A 339 -3.59 -16.84 -2.76
CA TYR A 339 -4.07 -15.46 -2.58
C TYR A 339 -5.04 -15.03 -3.69
N ASN A 340 -5.81 -13.97 -3.43
CA ASN A 340 -6.60 -13.23 -4.40
C ASN A 340 -5.82 -11.97 -4.81
N GLN A 341 -5.96 -11.51 -6.04
CA GLN A 341 -5.25 -10.30 -6.48
C GLN A 341 -6.21 -9.33 -7.14
N MET A 342 -6.17 -8.09 -6.68
CA MET A 342 -6.78 -6.93 -7.31
C MET A 342 -5.67 -6.04 -7.90
N THR A 343 -5.92 -5.42 -9.03
CA THR A 343 -5.05 -4.38 -9.60
C THR A 343 -5.90 -3.17 -9.93
N VAL A 344 -5.47 -2.01 -9.46
CA VAL A 344 -6.08 -0.70 -9.76
C VAL A 344 -5.02 0.18 -10.41
N SER A 345 -5.31 0.67 -11.60
CA SER A 345 -4.38 1.48 -12.38
C SER A 345 -5.09 2.62 -13.09
N PRO A 346 -4.71 3.88 -12.86
CA PRO A 346 -5.18 4.98 -13.69
C PRO A 346 -4.92 4.71 -15.17
N THR A 347 -5.92 5.00 -16.01
CA THR A 347 -5.77 4.97 -17.47
C THR A 347 -4.93 6.15 -17.96
N GLN A 348 -4.59 6.17 -19.24
CA GLN A 348 -3.93 7.35 -19.83
C GLN A 348 -4.75 8.63 -19.68
N GLU A 349 -6.09 8.51 -19.67
CA GLU A 349 -7.00 9.64 -19.39
C GLU A 349 -6.87 10.08 -17.93
N GLY A 350 -6.91 9.15 -16.99
CA GLY A 350 -6.74 9.44 -15.56
C GLY A 350 -5.36 10.03 -15.23
N LEU A 351 -4.29 9.46 -15.80
CA LEU A 351 -2.94 10.00 -15.60
C LEU A 351 -2.81 11.46 -16.08
N LYS A 352 -3.45 11.80 -17.22
CA LYS A 352 -3.49 13.19 -17.70
C LYS A 352 -4.30 14.13 -16.81
N GLU A 353 -5.29 13.63 -16.12
CA GLU A 353 -6.09 14.39 -15.17
C GLU A 353 -5.32 14.67 -13.87
N ILE A 354 -4.46 13.75 -13.45
CA ILE A 354 -3.60 13.93 -12.27
C ILE A 354 -2.63 15.10 -12.48
N ASP A 355 -1.99 15.17 -13.64
CA ASP A 355 -0.89 16.07 -13.90
C ASP A 355 -1.15 17.57 -13.64
N PRO A 356 -2.17 18.22 -14.22
CA PRO A 356 -2.29 19.67 -14.08
C PRO A 356 -3.04 20.10 -12.82
N THR A 357 -3.86 19.24 -12.21
CA THR A 357 -4.83 19.66 -11.18
C THR A 357 -4.74 18.87 -9.89
N LEU A 358 -4.27 17.64 -9.95
CA LEU A 358 -4.27 16.71 -8.82
C LEU A 358 -2.86 16.37 -8.33
N SER A 359 -1.81 16.93 -8.93
CA SER A 359 -0.44 16.73 -8.43
C SER A 359 -0.31 17.28 -7.01
N GLN A 360 0.42 16.61 -6.15
CA GLN A 360 0.52 16.87 -4.70
C GLN A 360 -0.77 16.64 -3.88
N CYS A 361 -1.84 16.16 -4.48
CA CYS A 361 -2.97 15.69 -3.69
C CYS A 361 -2.66 14.35 -3.03
N TRP A 362 -3.42 14.04 -2.00
CA TRP A 362 -3.47 12.71 -1.42
C TRP A 362 -4.46 11.88 -2.21
N LEU A 363 -3.97 10.85 -2.90
CA LEU A 363 -4.78 9.85 -3.59
C LEU A 363 -5.14 8.75 -2.63
N VAL A 364 -6.42 8.39 -2.57
CA VAL A 364 -6.92 7.28 -1.77
C VAL A 364 -7.67 6.30 -2.67
N VAL A 365 -7.18 5.07 -2.75
CA VAL A 365 -7.96 3.95 -3.28
C VAL A 365 -8.73 3.34 -2.13
N SER A 366 -10.05 3.33 -2.21
CA SER A 366 -10.94 2.76 -1.18
C SER A 366 -11.71 1.59 -1.76
N TYR A 367 -11.78 0.48 -1.03
CA TYR A 367 -12.50 -0.73 -1.42
C TYR A 367 -12.88 -1.54 -0.19
N SER A 368 -13.77 -2.52 -0.36
CA SER A 368 -14.16 -3.40 0.73
C SER A 368 -13.88 -4.87 0.45
N VAL A 369 -13.77 -5.63 1.53
CA VAL A 369 -13.48 -7.06 1.54
C VAL A 369 -14.39 -7.75 2.53
N THR A 370 -14.90 -8.93 2.19
CA THR A 370 -15.64 -9.78 3.11
C THR A 370 -14.76 -10.91 3.64
N ILE A 371 -14.73 -11.10 4.95
CA ILE A 371 -14.07 -12.23 5.60
C ILE A 371 -14.84 -13.52 5.26
N ASN A 372 -14.21 -14.46 4.60
CA ASN A 372 -14.83 -15.72 4.18
C ASN A 372 -14.46 -16.89 5.11
N SER A 373 -14.96 -18.09 4.79
CA SER A 373 -14.74 -19.29 5.62
C SER A 373 -13.27 -19.73 5.71
N ASP A 374 -12.42 -19.37 4.78
CA ASP A 374 -11.00 -19.74 4.82
C ASP A 374 -10.26 -18.96 5.90
N ALA A 375 -10.68 -17.74 6.21
CA ALA A 375 -10.12 -16.94 7.30
C ALA A 375 -10.24 -17.61 8.67
N THR A 376 -11.31 -18.37 8.89
CA THR A 376 -11.53 -19.09 10.18
C THR A 376 -10.55 -20.25 10.38
N SER A 377 -9.73 -20.56 9.40
CA SER A 377 -8.65 -21.55 9.49
C SER A 377 -7.31 -20.94 9.87
N VAL A 378 -7.15 -19.63 9.68
CA VAL A 378 -5.95 -18.84 9.99
C VAL A 378 -6.25 -18.01 11.25
N LEU A 379 -5.94 -18.57 12.42
CA LEU A 379 -6.25 -17.95 13.71
C LEU A 379 -5.01 -17.38 14.39
N GLY A 380 -5.24 -16.41 15.26
CA GLY A 380 -4.20 -15.86 16.14
C GLY A 380 -3.20 -14.98 15.41
N ASP A 381 -1.97 -14.97 15.89
CA ASP A 381 -0.92 -14.01 15.45
C ASP A 381 -0.52 -14.12 13.97
N ALA A 382 -0.85 -15.20 13.28
CA ALA A 382 -0.63 -15.32 11.84
C ALA A 382 -1.44 -14.29 11.06
N GLY A 383 -2.74 -14.17 11.37
CA GLY A 383 -3.67 -13.23 10.73
C GLY A 383 -3.83 -13.47 9.22
N ASN A 384 -4.86 -12.89 8.66
CA ASN A 384 -5.11 -12.87 7.22
C ASN A 384 -4.45 -11.63 6.62
N THR A 385 -3.39 -11.82 5.84
CA THR A 385 -2.59 -10.71 5.28
C THR A 385 -3.24 -10.11 4.04
N ASN A 386 -2.99 -8.84 3.84
CA ASN A 386 -3.33 -8.14 2.62
C ASN A 386 -2.18 -7.18 2.27
N ASP A 387 -1.49 -7.46 1.17
CA ASP A 387 -0.26 -6.79 0.75
C ASP A 387 -0.50 -5.93 -0.48
N VAL A 388 -0.10 -4.67 -0.45
CA VAL A 388 -0.16 -3.79 -1.62
C VAL A 388 1.24 -3.47 -2.13
N THR A 389 1.39 -3.41 -3.45
CA THR A 389 2.56 -2.89 -4.14
C THR A 389 2.11 -1.74 -5.04
N LEU A 390 2.62 -0.55 -4.83
CA LEU A 390 2.52 0.57 -5.75
C LEU A 390 3.72 0.54 -6.69
N THR A 391 3.48 0.46 -7.99
CA THR A 391 4.49 0.68 -9.03
C THR A 391 4.20 2.00 -9.71
N TRP A 392 5.18 2.89 -9.74
CA TRP A 392 5.00 4.20 -10.33
C TRP A 392 6.17 4.61 -11.22
N LYS A 393 5.88 5.48 -12.17
CA LYS A 393 6.84 6.04 -13.11
C LYS A 393 6.37 7.39 -13.62
N ARG A 394 7.31 8.29 -13.84
CA ARG A 394 7.09 9.53 -14.61
C ARG A 394 8.06 9.62 -15.77
N THR A 395 7.80 10.50 -16.72
CA THR A 395 8.59 10.65 -17.96
C THR A 395 10.08 10.90 -17.71
N SER A 396 10.44 11.57 -16.61
CA SER A 396 11.84 11.86 -16.25
C SER A 396 12.57 10.69 -15.56
N MET A 397 11.89 9.56 -15.34
CA MET A 397 12.50 8.36 -14.74
C MET A 397 12.87 7.35 -15.82
N ASP A 398 14.08 6.83 -15.75
CA ASP A 398 14.57 5.73 -16.58
C ASP A 398 14.28 4.35 -16.01
N TYR A 399 13.71 4.29 -14.81
CA TYR A 399 13.30 3.07 -14.10
C TYR A 399 11.88 3.20 -13.57
N MET A 400 11.27 2.09 -13.20
CA MET A 400 10.05 2.04 -12.39
C MET A 400 10.45 1.86 -10.93
N ASP A 401 9.78 2.57 -10.04
CA ASP A 401 9.97 2.43 -8.60
C ASP A 401 8.77 1.75 -7.97
N THR A 402 8.98 1.02 -6.90
CA THR A 402 7.94 0.26 -6.19
C THR A 402 7.98 0.51 -4.70
N LEU A 403 6.79 0.63 -4.12
CA LEU A 403 6.54 0.81 -2.70
C LEU A 403 5.65 -0.34 -2.23
N GLU A 404 5.90 -0.89 -1.06
CA GLU A 404 5.13 -2.01 -0.51
C GLU A 404 4.61 -1.67 0.89
N ASP A 405 3.37 -2.09 1.17
CA ASP A 405 2.79 -2.00 2.51
C ASP A 405 1.81 -3.15 2.77
N ARG A 406 1.41 -3.37 4.04
CA ARG A 406 0.63 -4.52 4.48
C ARG A 406 -0.32 -4.17 5.61
N CYS A 407 -1.51 -4.78 5.55
CA CYS A 407 -2.43 -4.86 6.67
C CYS A 407 -2.72 -6.32 7.06
N ARG A 408 -3.29 -6.51 8.25
CA ARG A 408 -3.77 -7.81 8.71
C ARG A 408 -5.12 -7.74 9.37
N VAL A 409 -5.91 -8.79 9.14
CA VAL A 409 -7.16 -9.03 9.86
C VAL A 409 -7.00 -10.31 10.67
N TYR A 410 -7.23 -10.21 11.98
CA TYR A 410 -7.09 -11.30 12.92
C TYR A 410 -8.44 -11.89 13.28
N THR A 411 -8.46 -13.22 13.40
CA THR A 411 -9.56 -13.99 13.97
C THR A 411 -9.05 -14.89 15.08
N PHE A 412 -9.89 -15.18 16.05
CA PHE A 412 -9.53 -15.98 17.23
C PHE A 412 -10.53 -17.12 17.46
N GLY A 413 -10.34 -17.85 18.53
CA GLY A 413 -11.24 -18.91 18.91
C GLY A 413 -11.25 -19.20 20.41
N LEU A 414 -12.04 -20.20 20.79
CA LEU A 414 -12.11 -20.70 22.17
C LEU A 414 -11.73 -22.17 22.19
N HIS A 415 -10.98 -22.57 23.22
CA HIS A 415 -10.73 -23.94 23.60
C HIS A 415 -11.27 -24.16 25.02
N ILE A 416 -12.40 -24.81 25.14
CA ILE A 416 -13.08 -25.07 26.40
C ILE A 416 -12.89 -26.52 26.78
N LYS A 417 -12.34 -26.76 27.97
CA LYS A 417 -12.25 -28.08 28.60
C LYS A 417 -13.37 -28.22 29.64
N LYS A 418 -14.31 -29.12 29.39
CA LYS A 418 -15.40 -29.40 30.32
C LYS A 418 -15.02 -30.50 31.30
N GLU A 419 -15.11 -30.21 32.59
CA GLU A 419 -14.80 -31.12 33.69
C GLU A 419 -15.95 -31.21 34.71
N PHE A 420 -15.91 -32.25 35.55
CA PHE A 420 -16.87 -32.55 36.60
C PHE A 420 -16.16 -32.88 37.89
N THR A 421 -16.65 -32.38 39.03
CA THR A 421 -15.98 -32.60 40.33
C THR A 421 -16.08 -34.03 40.88
N ASN A 422 -17.09 -34.80 40.48
CA ASN A 422 -17.24 -36.18 40.95
C ASN A 422 -16.51 -37.16 40.03
N THR A 423 -15.45 -37.81 40.54
CA THR A 423 -14.67 -38.77 39.80
C THR A 423 -15.25 -40.21 39.80
N LYS A 424 -16.23 -40.48 40.66
CA LYS A 424 -16.89 -41.79 40.77
C LYS A 424 -18.05 -41.95 39.82
N THR A 425 -18.88 -40.94 39.70
CA THR A 425 -19.94 -40.84 38.70
C THR A 425 -19.58 -39.76 37.73
N LYS A 426 -18.93 -40.13 36.61
CA LYS A 426 -18.52 -39.17 35.62
C LYS A 426 -19.75 -38.54 34.96
N GLY A 427 -19.84 -37.24 34.97
CA GLY A 427 -20.79 -36.53 34.13
C GLY A 427 -20.51 -36.78 32.64
N ASP A 428 -21.52 -36.71 31.82
CA ASP A 428 -21.44 -36.83 30.38
C ASP A 428 -21.25 -35.43 29.74
N PRO A 429 -20.04 -35.07 29.23
CA PRO A 429 -19.81 -33.75 28.68
C PRO A 429 -20.66 -33.48 27.42
N THR A 430 -21.08 -34.53 26.70
CA THR A 430 -21.92 -34.37 25.49
C THR A 430 -23.34 -33.86 25.80
N LYS A 431 -23.74 -33.90 27.04
CA LYS A 431 -25.04 -33.37 27.51
C LYS A 431 -24.96 -31.91 27.95
N VAL A 432 -23.75 -31.38 28.03
CA VAL A 432 -23.58 -29.96 28.37
C VAL A 432 -23.81 -29.10 27.13
N GLN A 433 -24.53 -28.01 27.32
CA GLN A 433 -24.87 -27.08 26.26
C GLN A 433 -24.55 -25.65 26.67
N PHE A 434 -23.93 -24.93 25.78
CA PHE A 434 -23.60 -23.53 25.93
C PHE A 434 -24.21 -22.70 24.78
N VAL A 435 -24.49 -21.43 25.07
CA VAL A 435 -24.68 -20.37 24.09
C VAL A 435 -23.63 -19.31 24.32
N LEU A 436 -23.19 -18.65 23.25
CA LEU A 436 -22.17 -17.63 23.29
C LEU A 436 -22.75 -16.32 22.74
N LYS A 437 -22.70 -15.25 23.54
CA LYS A 437 -23.12 -13.91 23.15
C LYS A 437 -21.90 -13.05 22.97
N ASN A 438 -21.75 -12.37 21.83
CA ASN A 438 -20.85 -11.23 21.67
C ASN A 438 -21.52 -10.05 22.40
N GLU A 439 -20.97 -9.67 23.54
CA GLU A 439 -21.55 -8.62 24.38
C GLU A 439 -21.24 -7.23 23.82
N THR A 440 -20.10 -7.07 23.16
CA THR A 440 -19.70 -5.82 22.52
C THR A 440 -20.69 -5.42 21.43
N ASP A 441 -21.03 -6.34 20.52
CA ASP A 441 -21.89 -6.07 19.36
C ASP A 441 -23.37 -6.43 19.62
N GLY A 442 -23.66 -7.05 20.76
CA GLY A 442 -25.03 -7.32 21.21
C GLY A 442 -25.75 -8.47 20.50
N HIS A 443 -25.03 -9.41 19.83
CA HIS A 443 -25.62 -10.56 19.15
C HIS A 443 -25.14 -11.91 19.69
N TYR A 444 -25.89 -12.98 19.43
CA TYR A 444 -25.47 -14.35 19.73
C TYR A 444 -24.71 -14.94 18.57
N VAL A 445 -23.65 -15.68 18.90
CA VAL A 445 -22.77 -16.27 17.91
C VAL A 445 -23.47 -17.45 17.21
N VAL A 446 -23.50 -17.39 15.88
CA VAL A 446 -24.00 -18.46 15.03
C VAL A 446 -22.83 -19.16 14.37
N ALA A 447 -22.77 -20.48 14.53
CA ALA A 447 -21.68 -21.29 14.04
C ALA A 447 -22.18 -22.63 13.46
N LYS A 448 -21.39 -23.22 12.58
CA LYS A 448 -21.63 -24.54 12.01
C LYS A 448 -20.63 -25.54 12.58
N LYS A 449 -21.10 -26.69 13.04
CA LYS A 449 -20.24 -27.80 13.45
C LYS A 449 -19.77 -28.57 12.21
N ALA A 450 -18.46 -28.69 12.05
CA ALA A 450 -17.84 -29.47 10.97
C ALA A 450 -17.69 -30.96 11.34
N GLU A 451 -17.31 -31.77 10.36
CA GLU A 451 -17.09 -33.23 10.56
C GLU A 451 -15.95 -33.55 11.54
N ASP A 452 -14.98 -32.66 11.67
CA ASP A 452 -13.88 -32.74 12.63
C ASP A 452 -14.29 -32.41 14.08
N GLY A 453 -15.57 -32.02 14.28
CA GLY A 453 -16.12 -31.66 15.59
C GLY A 453 -15.88 -30.21 16.00
N LEU A 454 -15.16 -29.41 15.20
CA LEU A 454 -14.95 -27.98 15.42
C LEU A 454 -16.20 -27.18 15.05
N TYR A 455 -16.45 -26.11 15.79
CA TYR A 455 -17.45 -25.11 15.40
C TYR A 455 -16.76 -23.95 14.71
N TYR A 456 -17.25 -23.59 13.52
CA TYR A 456 -16.80 -22.42 12.76
C TYR A 456 -17.90 -21.38 12.77
N VAL A 457 -17.59 -20.19 13.23
CA VAL A 457 -18.52 -19.05 13.15
C VAL A 457 -18.92 -18.85 11.69
N THR A 458 -20.20 -18.69 11.44
CA THR A 458 -20.76 -18.41 10.12
C THR A 458 -21.17 -16.94 10.07
N ASP A 459 -21.20 -16.42 8.82
CA ASP A 459 -21.54 -15.03 8.63
C ASP A 459 -22.92 -14.66 9.15
N ALA A 460 -23.24 -13.46 8.95
CA ALA A 460 -24.50 -12.80 8.70
C ALA A 460 -25.75 -13.23 9.47
N SER A 461 -25.84 -14.44 9.96
CA SER A 461 -26.97 -14.87 10.80
C SER A 461 -26.68 -14.56 12.25
N LYS A 462 -25.99 -13.46 12.48
CA LYS A 462 -25.75 -12.95 13.83
C LYS A 462 -27.08 -12.97 14.57
N GLY A 463 -27.18 -13.85 15.55
CA GLY A 463 -28.43 -14.14 16.26
C GLY A 463 -28.91 -12.92 17.06
N ALA A 464 -30.06 -12.38 16.71
CA ALA A 464 -30.62 -11.25 17.45
C ALA A 464 -31.11 -11.65 18.86
N LYS A 465 -31.36 -12.95 19.08
CA LYS A 465 -31.86 -13.52 20.34
C LYS A 465 -31.10 -14.80 20.67
N GLU A 466 -31.17 -15.20 21.94
CA GLU A 466 -30.55 -16.43 22.45
C GLU A 466 -30.94 -17.68 21.65
N GLU A 467 -32.23 -17.78 21.28
CA GLU A 467 -32.77 -18.88 20.49
C GLU A 467 -32.21 -18.98 19.06
N ASP A 468 -31.67 -17.88 18.52
CA ASP A 468 -31.06 -17.82 17.21
C ASP A 468 -29.57 -18.24 17.28
N GLY A 469 -28.97 -18.22 18.47
CA GLY A 469 -27.58 -18.59 18.70
C GLY A 469 -27.33 -20.10 18.53
N THR A 470 -26.13 -20.46 18.21
CA THR A 470 -25.74 -21.88 18.14
C THR A 470 -25.63 -22.48 19.53
N ILE A 471 -26.19 -23.68 19.69
CA ILE A 471 -25.98 -24.50 20.88
C ILE A 471 -24.67 -25.25 20.71
N PHE A 472 -23.68 -24.89 21.52
CA PHE A 472 -22.37 -25.49 21.54
C PHE A 472 -22.32 -26.65 22.56
N SER A 473 -21.85 -27.82 22.15
CA SER A 473 -21.70 -28.97 23.04
C SER A 473 -20.29 -29.56 22.94
N PRO A 474 -19.61 -29.82 24.07
CA PRO A 474 -18.35 -30.53 24.07
C PRO A 474 -18.48 -31.92 23.46
N ASP A 475 -17.35 -32.48 23.02
CA ASP A 475 -17.24 -33.88 22.64
C ASP A 475 -17.20 -34.85 23.85
N GLY A 476 -17.13 -36.17 23.60
CA GLY A 476 -17.08 -37.19 24.67
C GLY A 476 -15.83 -37.10 25.56
N THR A 477 -14.81 -36.33 25.17
CA THR A 477 -13.62 -36.05 25.98
C THR A 477 -13.74 -34.80 26.84
N GLY A 478 -14.80 -34.03 26.63
CA GLY A 478 -15.04 -32.72 27.26
C GLY A 478 -14.42 -31.55 26.51
N LYS A 479 -13.93 -31.75 25.30
CA LYS A 479 -13.32 -30.70 24.48
C LYS A 479 -14.36 -30.01 23.62
N LEU A 480 -14.33 -28.67 23.62
CA LEU A 480 -15.14 -27.80 22.75
C LEU A 480 -14.25 -26.75 22.12
N LEU A 481 -14.23 -26.70 20.80
CA LEU A 481 -13.46 -25.73 20.01
C LEU A 481 -14.39 -24.88 19.15
N ILE A 482 -14.20 -23.55 19.21
CA ILE A 482 -14.93 -22.56 18.42
C ILE A 482 -13.90 -21.69 17.70
N ASN A 483 -14.01 -21.52 16.38
CA ASN A 483 -13.13 -20.72 15.55
C ASN A 483 -13.88 -19.60 14.88
N GLY A 484 -13.17 -18.47 14.59
CA GLY A 484 -13.67 -17.36 13.80
C GLY A 484 -14.33 -16.27 14.63
N LEU A 485 -13.82 -16.01 15.83
CA LEU A 485 -14.23 -14.92 16.70
C LEU A 485 -13.32 -13.72 16.53
N GLU A 486 -13.87 -12.54 16.59
CA GLU A 486 -13.12 -11.28 16.65
C GLU A 486 -12.66 -10.94 18.08
N ALA A 487 -11.82 -9.92 18.23
CA ALA A 487 -11.39 -9.44 19.53
C ALA A 487 -12.49 -8.59 20.17
N ASN A 488 -13.29 -9.22 21.04
CA ASN A 488 -14.44 -8.62 21.71
C ASN A 488 -14.65 -9.27 23.08
N THR A 489 -15.62 -8.74 23.82
CA THR A 489 -16.10 -9.33 25.07
C THR A 489 -17.25 -10.29 24.79
N TYR A 490 -17.14 -11.51 25.27
CA TYR A 490 -18.13 -12.57 25.11
C TYR A 490 -18.68 -13.04 26.45
N LEU A 491 -19.95 -13.45 26.45
CA LEU A 491 -20.62 -14.13 27.56
C LEU A 491 -20.93 -15.57 27.17
N LEU A 492 -20.28 -16.54 27.82
CA LEU A 492 -20.56 -17.96 27.68
C LEU A 492 -21.54 -18.40 28.73
N THR A 493 -22.77 -18.73 28.35
CA THR A 493 -23.84 -19.18 29.24
C THR A 493 -24.04 -20.68 29.12
N GLU A 494 -23.97 -21.42 30.23
CA GLU A 494 -24.33 -22.82 30.27
C GLU A 494 -25.84 -22.95 30.42
N ILE A 495 -26.53 -23.49 29.41
CA ILE A 495 -27.99 -23.62 29.39
C ILE A 495 -28.46 -25.04 29.76
N HIS A 496 -27.59 -26.03 29.70
CA HIS A 496 -27.85 -27.42 30.10
C HIS A 496 -26.60 -28.10 30.61
N THR A 497 -26.73 -28.98 31.61
CA THR A 497 -25.61 -29.76 32.12
C THR A 497 -25.95 -31.26 32.26
N SER A 498 -24.96 -32.09 32.59
CA SER A 498 -25.16 -33.52 32.83
C SER A 498 -25.99 -33.78 34.08
N ALA A 499 -26.83 -34.81 34.06
CA ALA A 499 -27.63 -35.22 35.19
C ALA A 499 -26.77 -35.45 36.45
N GLY A 500 -27.23 -34.94 37.59
CA GLY A 500 -26.51 -35.01 38.88
C GLY A 500 -25.48 -33.89 39.09
N TYR A 501 -25.46 -32.87 38.21
CA TYR A 501 -24.61 -31.71 38.33
C TYR A 501 -25.41 -30.40 38.30
N SER A 502 -24.86 -29.37 38.93
CA SER A 502 -25.44 -28.04 38.93
C SER A 502 -24.99 -27.24 37.72
N LEU A 503 -25.89 -26.49 37.10
CA LEU A 503 -25.57 -25.45 36.12
C LEU A 503 -24.63 -24.40 36.73
N LEU A 504 -23.88 -23.74 35.92
CA LEU A 504 -23.17 -22.53 36.31
C LEU A 504 -24.20 -21.47 36.74
N LYS A 505 -23.89 -20.74 37.80
CA LYS A 505 -24.78 -19.73 38.35
C LYS A 505 -24.82 -18.46 37.49
N GLU A 506 -23.68 -18.06 36.97
CA GLU A 506 -23.49 -16.86 36.19
C GLU A 506 -22.80 -17.21 34.87
N PRO A 507 -23.01 -16.46 33.79
CA PRO A 507 -22.23 -16.59 32.57
C PRO A 507 -20.75 -16.34 32.84
N ILE A 508 -19.89 -16.97 32.05
CA ILE A 508 -18.45 -16.72 32.06
C ILE A 508 -18.14 -15.59 31.08
N THR A 509 -17.48 -14.55 31.59
CA THR A 509 -17.02 -13.44 30.75
C THR A 509 -15.65 -13.78 30.11
N ILE A 510 -15.54 -13.67 28.80
CA ILE A 510 -14.34 -13.89 28.03
C ILE A 510 -14.04 -12.59 27.29
N ASP A 511 -12.86 -12.02 27.51
CA ASP A 511 -12.42 -10.79 26.87
C ASP A 511 -11.19 -11.08 26.02
N ILE A 512 -11.31 -10.96 24.71
CA ILE A 512 -10.24 -11.14 23.74
C ILE A 512 -9.79 -9.76 23.28
N LYS A 513 -8.51 -9.45 23.43
CA LYS A 513 -7.92 -8.18 23.04
C LYS A 513 -6.84 -8.39 21.99
N CYS A 514 -6.91 -7.61 20.92
CA CYS A 514 -5.83 -7.42 20.00
C CYS A 514 -5.24 -6.03 20.27
N THR A 515 -4.00 -5.97 20.70
CA THR A 515 -3.37 -4.71 21.11
C THR A 515 -2.72 -4.05 19.90
N VAL A 516 -3.34 -2.98 19.42
CA VAL A 516 -2.87 -2.22 18.25
C VAL A 516 -1.55 -1.50 18.55
N ASP A 517 -1.40 -0.97 19.77
CA ASP A 517 -0.26 -0.10 20.14
C ASP A 517 1.08 -0.83 20.25
N GLU A 518 1.07 -2.15 20.43
CA GLU A 518 2.29 -2.95 20.54
C GLU A 518 2.74 -3.57 19.20
N PHE A 519 1.90 -3.50 18.16
CA PHE A 519 2.07 -4.25 16.92
C PHE A 519 1.96 -3.40 15.66
N VAL A 520 1.90 -2.08 15.79
CA VAL A 520 1.98 -1.19 14.64
C VAL A 520 3.34 -1.40 13.97
N PRO A 521 3.38 -1.86 12.72
CA PRO A 521 4.63 -2.01 12.01
C PRO A 521 5.37 -0.68 11.99
N SER A 522 6.62 -0.66 12.46
CA SER A 522 7.41 0.55 12.34
C SER A 522 7.74 0.76 10.86
N ARG A 523 7.14 1.77 10.27
CA ARG A 523 7.45 2.19 8.91
C ARG A 523 8.79 2.89 8.92
N THR A 524 9.77 2.23 8.38
CA THR A 524 11.03 2.88 8.05
C THR A 524 11.04 3.04 6.55
N THR A 525 10.94 4.26 6.09
CA THR A 525 11.26 4.63 4.73
C THR A 525 12.74 4.36 4.53
N LEU A 526 13.07 3.19 4.05
CA LEU A 526 14.42 2.88 3.60
C LEU A 526 14.53 3.32 2.14
N TYR A 527 14.70 4.60 1.93
CA TYR A 527 15.24 5.08 0.67
C TYR A 527 16.74 4.80 0.66
N ASP A 528 17.09 3.59 0.36
CA ASP A 528 18.38 3.33 -0.22
C ASP A 528 18.30 3.80 -1.66
N ALA A 529 18.71 4.99 -1.78
CA ALA A 529 18.90 5.54 -3.05
C ALA A 529 19.75 4.75 -3.89
N LYS A 530 19.39 4.12 -4.75
CA LYS A 530 20.11 3.81 -5.47
C LYS A 530 20.09 3.06 -6.37
N ASP A 531 19.32 2.52 -6.61
CA ASP A 531 19.46 1.65 -7.70
C ASP A 531 18.68 2.17 -8.89
N ILE A 532 19.41 2.84 -9.76
CA ILE A 532 18.97 3.18 -11.12
C ILE A 532 18.41 1.94 -11.85
N ALA A 533 18.62 0.74 -11.31
CA ALA A 533 18.12 -0.51 -11.86
C ALA A 533 16.68 -0.86 -11.42
N GLY A 534 16.00 -0.01 -10.67
CA GLY A 534 14.57 -0.19 -10.33
C GLY A 534 14.30 -1.27 -9.29
N ASN A 535 15.08 -1.32 -8.23
CA ASN A 535 14.80 -2.20 -7.09
C ASN A 535 13.60 -1.70 -6.28
N ALA A 536 12.80 -2.64 -5.79
CA ALA A 536 11.68 -2.35 -4.91
C ALA A 536 12.16 -1.78 -3.57
N HIS A 537 11.53 -0.71 -3.12
CA HIS A 537 11.73 -0.15 -1.80
C HIS A 537 10.66 -0.69 -0.86
N LYS A 538 11.08 -1.32 0.24
CA LYS A 538 10.17 -1.84 1.25
C LYS A 538 9.91 -0.81 2.33
N HIS A 539 8.66 -0.45 2.49
CA HIS A 539 8.23 0.57 3.44
C HIS A 539 7.96 0.04 4.83
N MET A 540 7.69 -1.25 4.97
CA MET A 540 7.23 -1.83 6.21
C MET A 540 8.24 -2.80 6.81
N ILE A 541 8.60 -2.56 8.08
CA ILE A 541 9.27 -3.55 8.93
C ILE A 541 8.27 -4.03 9.96
N GLU A 542 7.88 -5.29 9.89
CA GLU A 542 7.08 -5.91 10.93
C GLU A 542 7.92 -6.24 12.15
N THR A 543 7.49 -5.78 13.31
CA THR A 543 7.98 -6.31 14.58
C THR A 543 7.27 -7.63 14.88
N ALA A 544 8.05 -8.69 15.08
CA ALA A 544 7.52 -9.95 15.57
C ALA A 544 7.07 -9.80 17.04
N GLY A 545 5.93 -10.37 17.41
CA GLY A 545 5.41 -10.34 18.77
C GLY A 545 4.06 -11.01 18.93
N GLU A 546 3.63 -11.17 20.18
CA GLU A 546 2.30 -11.63 20.51
C GLU A 546 1.28 -10.52 20.25
N ARG A 547 0.21 -10.82 19.50
CA ARG A 547 -0.76 -9.83 19.03
C ARG A 547 -2.10 -9.91 19.73
N ALA A 548 -2.28 -10.91 20.58
CA ALA A 548 -3.51 -11.07 21.32
C ALA A 548 -3.26 -11.44 22.78
N SER A 549 -4.17 -11.02 23.61
CA SER A 549 -4.28 -11.44 25.00
C SER A 549 -5.73 -11.73 25.35
N ALA A 550 -5.98 -12.54 26.37
CA ALA A 550 -7.34 -12.84 26.80
C ALA A 550 -7.46 -12.90 28.32
N THR A 551 -8.65 -12.57 28.81
CA THR A 551 -9.05 -12.81 30.19
C THR A 551 -10.31 -13.67 30.25
N VAL A 552 -10.41 -14.48 31.31
CA VAL A 552 -11.62 -15.21 31.68
C VAL A 552 -12.02 -14.77 33.07
N ASP A 553 -13.23 -14.22 33.24
CA ASP A 553 -13.72 -13.60 34.47
C ASP A 553 -12.70 -12.59 35.06
N GLY A 554 -12.11 -11.77 34.19
CA GLY A 554 -11.14 -10.74 34.53
C GLY A 554 -9.75 -11.25 34.93
N LYS A 555 -9.45 -12.54 34.74
CA LYS A 555 -8.14 -13.12 35.00
C LYS A 555 -7.46 -13.48 33.69
N ASN A 556 -6.20 -13.11 33.56
CA ASN A 556 -5.41 -13.49 32.39
C ASN A 556 -5.41 -15.00 32.20
N THR A 557 -5.60 -15.44 30.98
CA THR A 557 -5.56 -16.85 30.59
C THR A 557 -4.61 -17.04 29.42
N ALA A 558 -4.11 -18.28 29.28
CA ALA A 558 -3.30 -18.63 28.14
C ALA A 558 -4.14 -18.69 26.86
N MET A 559 -3.49 -18.44 25.74
CA MET A 559 -4.02 -18.72 24.41
C MET A 559 -3.21 -19.85 23.79
N SER A 560 -3.88 -20.79 23.15
CA SER A 560 -3.28 -22.01 22.59
C SER A 560 -3.40 -22.08 21.09
N VAL A 561 -2.68 -23.02 20.50
CA VAL A 561 -2.73 -23.36 19.07
C VAL A 561 -3.34 -24.75 18.81
N ASP A 562 -3.96 -25.36 19.82
CA ASP A 562 -4.48 -26.72 19.69
C ASP A 562 -5.53 -26.82 18.57
N GLY A 563 -5.28 -27.71 17.60
CA GLY A 563 -6.13 -27.93 16.43
C GLY A 563 -6.09 -26.82 15.37
N VAL A 564 -5.16 -25.87 15.44
CA VAL A 564 -4.91 -24.91 14.36
C VAL A 564 -4.05 -25.56 13.29
N LYS A 565 -4.42 -25.36 12.02
CA LYS A 565 -3.72 -25.98 10.88
C LYS A 565 -2.48 -25.19 10.45
N ASP A 566 -2.45 -23.88 10.73
CA ASP A 566 -1.31 -23.05 10.39
C ASP A 566 -0.20 -23.25 11.42
N VAL A 567 0.94 -23.72 10.95
CA VAL A 567 2.13 -24.00 11.79
C VAL A 567 2.80 -22.73 12.33
N ASN A 568 2.51 -21.57 11.75
CA ASN A 568 3.05 -20.28 12.18
C ASN A 568 2.10 -19.54 13.14
N SER A 569 0.92 -20.09 13.42
CA SER A 569 -0.06 -19.47 14.28
C SER A 569 0.34 -19.64 15.75
N THR A 570 0.26 -18.55 16.50
CA THR A 570 0.39 -18.52 17.96
C THR A 570 -0.80 -17.75 18.53
N ASN A 571 -1.09 -17.90 19.83
CA ASN A 571 -2.18 -17.17 20.51
C ASN A 571 -3.53 -17.22 19.77
N ALA A 572 -3.93 -18.43 19.33
CA ALA A 572 -5.07 -18.57 18.44
C ALA A 572 -6.40 -18.76 19.18
N ARG A 573 -6.41 -19.50 20.30
CA ARG A 573 -7.62 -19.81 21.07
C ARG A 573 -7.45 -19.51 22.53
N VAL A 574 -8.48 -18.94 23.15
CA VAL A 574 -8.55 -18.72 24.59
C VAL A 574 -8.75 -20.06 25.28
N ASP A 575 -7.81 -20.46 26.13
CA ASP A 575 -7.90 -21.69 26.93
C ASP A 575 -8.65 -21.46 28.22
N MET A 576 -9.67 -22.31 28.47
CA MET A 576 -10.43 -22.25 29.69
C MET A 576 -10.95 -23.62 30.13
N THR A 577 -11.08 -23.82 31.44
CA THR A 577 -11.69 -25.02 32.02
C THR A 577 -13.01 -24.65 32.72
N VAL A 578 -14.08 -25.32 32.32
CA VAL A 578 -15.40 -25.16 32.89
C VAL A 578 -15.76 -26.38 33.73
N VAL A 579 -16.00 -26.19 35.03
CA VAL A 579 -16.20 -27.27 35.99
C VAL A 579 -17.60 -27.22 36.56
N ASN A 580 -18.38 -28.29 36.41
CA ASN A 580 -19.64 -28.44 37.14
C ASN A 580 -19.48 -29.24 38.42
N THR A 581 -20.16 -28.79 39.46
CA THR A 581 -20.16 -29.42 40.78
C THR A 581 -21.31 -30.43 40.89
N SER A 582 -21.02 -31.60 41.40
CA SER A 582 -22.06 -32.60 41.65
C SER A 582 -23.07 -32.10 42.68
N THR A 583 -24.35 -32.37 42.43
CA THR A 583 -25.42 -32.15 43.38
C THR A 583 -25.49 -33.25 44.41
N PHE A 584 -26.20 -33.06 45.53
CA PHE A 584 -26.49 -34.13 46.49
C PHE A 584 -27.35 -35.21 45.83
N GLU A 585 -26.88 -36.46 45.85
CA GLU A 585 -27.72 -37.60 45.50
C GLU A 585 -28.81 -37.77 46.57
N LEU A 586 -30.06 -37.66 46.17
CA LEU A 586 -31.14 -38.02 47.05
C LEU A 586 -31.07 -39.51 47.31
N PRO A 587 -31.24 -39.95 48.57
CA PRO A 587 -31.26 -41.37 48.84
C PRO A 587 -32.33 -42.05 47.98
N GLN A 588 -31.98 -43.05 47.22
CA GLN A 588 -32.95 -43.85 46.48
C GLN A 588 -33.89 -44.51 47.46
N THR A 589 -35.07 -43.91 47.66
CA THR A 589 -36.15 -44.53 48.43
C THR A 589 -36.72 -45.68 47.61
N GLY A 590 -36.22 -46.89 47.78
CA GLY A 590 -36.62 -48.08 47.03
C GLY A 590 -35.51 -49.11 46.81
N GLY A 591 -34.35 -48.82 47.38
CA GLY A 591 -33.23 -49.76 47.32
C GLY A 591 -33.44 -51.02 48.16
N TYR A 592 -32.47 -51.87 48.22
CA TYR A 592 -32.43 -53.20 48.90
C TYR A 592 -33.16 -53.26 50.23
N GLY A 593 -33.28 -52.13 50.96
CA GLY A 593 -34.04 -52.03 52.20
C GLY A 593 -35.52 -52.37 52.04
N THR A 594 -36.19 -51.84 51.03
CA THR A 594 -37.61 -52.12 50.78
C THR A 594 -37.84 -53.59 50.41
N ILE A 595 -36.96 -54.20 49.64
CA ILE A 595 -37.02 -55.61 49.28
C ILE A 595 -36.80 -56.46 50.53
N LEU A 596 -35.82 -56.15 51.38
CA LEU A 596 -35.55 -56.83 52.63
C LEU A 596 -36.71 -56.71 53.61
N PHE A 597 -37.29 -55.54 53.77
CA PHE A 597 -38.49 -55.34 54.65
C PHE A 597 -39.72 -56.05 54.09
N THR A 598 -39.92 -56.06 52.78
CA THR A 598 -41.03 -56.81 52.17
C THR A 598 -40.83 -58.32 52.31
N LEU A 599 -39.64 -58.83 52.09
CA LEU A 599 -39.33 -60.25 52.32
C LEU A 599 -39.46 -60.67 53.80
N ALA A 600 -38.96 -59.85 54.70
CA ALA A 600 -39.08 -60.08 56.12
C ALA A 600 -40.59 -60.03 56.59
N GLY A 601 -41.31 -59.04 56.09
CA GLY A 601 -42.78 -58.91 56.36
C GLY A 601 -43.57 -60.11 55.83
N CYS A 602 -43.29 -60.52 54.59
CA CYS A 602 -43.93 -61.72 54.03
C CYS A 602 -43.57 -62.99 54.77
N SER A 603 -42.34 -63.10 55.24
CA SER A 603 -41.86 -64.27 56.01
C SER A 603 -42.58 -64.36 57.39
N VAL A 604 -42.73 -63.21 58.05
CA VAL A 604 -43.47 -63.13 59.33
C VAL A 604 -44.95 -63.45 59.11
N ALA A 605 -45.57 -62.92 58.05
CA ALA A 605 -46.97 -63.23 57.74
C ALA A 605 -47.17 -64.71 57.41
N LEU A 606 -46.26 -65.35 56.65
CA LEU A 606 -46.31 -66.77 56.38
C LEU A 606 -46.13 -67.61 57.66
N ALA A 607 -45.19 -67.23 58.51
CA ALA A 607 -45.02 -67.90 59.82
C ALA A 607 -46.30 -67.75 60.70
N GLY A 608 -46.94 -66.58 60.71
CA GLY A 608 -48.23 -66.34 61.41
C GLY A 608 -49.34 -67.24 60.88
N VAL A 609 -49.47 -67.37 59.54
CA VAL A 609 -50.47 -68.28 58.92
C VAL A 609 -50.16 -69.73 59.24
N VAL A 610 -48.92 -70.18 59.25
CA VAL A 610 -48.55 -71.58 59.65
C VAL A 610 -48.83 -71.86 61.07
N ILE A 611 -48.66 -70.90 62.03
CA ILE A 611 -48.99 -71.00 63.43
C ILE A 611 -50.52 -71.10 63.60
N LEU A 612 -51.26 -70.27 62.89
CA LEU A 612 -52.75 -70.28 62.95
C LEU A 612 -53.34 -71.62 62.43
N VAL A 613 -52.78 -72.10 61.27
CA VAL A 613 -53.23 -73.41 60.71
C VAL A 613 -52.82 -74.57 61.60
N LYS A 614 -51.66 -74.48 62.28
CA LYS A 614 -51.31 -75.52 63.29
C LYS A 614 -52.18 -75.47 64.54
N LYS A 615 -52.61 -74.27 64.94
CA LYS A 615 -53.51 -74.13 66.09
C LYS A 615 -54.90 -74.61 65.76
N SER A 616 -55.46 -74.33 64.64
CA SER A 616 -56.78 -74.81 64.20
C SER A 616 -56.83 -76.33 64.00
N LYS A 617 -55.67 -76.96 63.66
CA LYS A 617 -55.57 -78.47 63.60
C LYS A 617 -55.41 -79.16 64.98
N LYS A 618 -55.17 -78.42 66.07
CA LYS A 618 -55.13 -78.95 67.43
C LYS A 618 -56.45 -78.81 68.18
N GLU A 619 -57.38 -78.00 67.64
CA GLU A 619 -58.71 -77.76 68.22
C GLU A 619 -59.83 -78.45 67.43
N ALA A 620 -59.55 -79.21 66.41
CA ALA A 620 -60.37 -80.19 65.71
C ALA A 620 -59.81 -81.63 66.02
#